data_75e8d5c437d5378b65a610c1958aefd0
#
_entry.id   75e8d5c437d5378b65a610c1958aefd0
#
_cell.length_a   1.000
_cell.length_b   1.000
_cell.length_c   1.000
_cell.angle_alpha   90.00
_cell.angle_beta   90.00
_cell.angle_gamma   90.00
#
_symmetry.space_group_name_H-M   'P 1'
#
loop_
_entity.id
_entity.type
_entity.pdbx_description
1 polymer ?
#
loop_
_entity_poly.entity_id
_entity_poly.type
_entity_poly.pdbx_seq_one_letter_code
_entity_poly.pdbx_strand_id
1 'polypeptide(L)'
;MAKRHNHLSFKELLDHHGIKKLYHFTDRENLKSIIDNGGLYSWADCEAKNIVIPKAGGGDLSRSLDRRDNLQNYVRVSFTTEHPMMYVAMNEGRITNPVILEIDPDVIYDTETKYADRNATRNGANVGGSFDDFKKIHFDAVKARKHFDLEPEEQPFFQAEVLVKNYIPLNRILNIGNFGFSIPSATQKMQSKIPYTAQITRATPTAFIFLLDHSVSMRRKTLLNGEDMEMSEAVARIVNRQINELVLRCIKSNEVRHYFDIAVIGYGDRSYSAWNGALEGRDFVSPEELRDNPYKKITVKEEKKTRKGTVVKEVEKVQWIEANHTGSWTHFHTAFEHAKRLLDKWMEEHHDKDCYPPTIIHITDGQYNGAAKDEVQQKANELKSMFTNDGNVLLFNIHITPNEEPALTFPKSKEELGDSRYAKDLFDLSSLLPLRYNDEICKVKSTDPSVRHSAMAVNADMTMLIKLMDIGTPTNISSSK
;
A
#
# COMPACT_ATOMS: atom_id res chain seq x y z
N MET A 1 2.47 6.05 -0.16
CA MET A 1 1.96 7.24 0.56
C MET A 1 0.51 6.98 0.98
N ALA A 2 0.20 7.14 2.27
CA ALA A 2 -1.15 6.90 2.79
C ALA A 2 -2.08 8.03 2.36
N LYS A 3 -3.26 7.73 1.80
CA LYS A 3 -4.24 8.74 1.38
C LYS A 3 -5.18 9.12 2.52
N ARG A 4 -5.63 10.37 2.52
CA ARG A 4 -6.57 10.91 3.51
C ARG A 4 -7.96 10.31 3.37
N HIS A 5 -8.67 10.19 4.49
CA HIS A 5 -10.06 9.70 4.51
C HIS A 5 -11.03 10.56 3.70
N ASN A 6 -10.81 11.87 3.66
CA ASN A 6 -11.66 12.84 2.94
C ASN A 6 -11.13 13.20 1.54
N HIS A 7 -10.35 12.32 0.91
CA HIS A 7 -9.76 12.60 -0.42
C HIS A 7 -10.80 12.90 -1.51
N LEU A 8 -12.03 12.40 -1.39
CA LEU A 8 -13.12 12.74 -2.32
C LEU A 8 -13.44 14.23 -2.29
N SER A 9 -13.51 14.83 -1.11
CA SER A 9 -13.73 16.28 -0.97
C SER A 9 -12.60 17.09 -1.61
N PHE A 10 -11.35 16.63 -1.50
CA PHE A 10 -10.22 17.24 -2.20
C PHE A 10 -10.37 17.10 -3.71
N LYS A 11 -10.75 15.90 -4.17
CA LYS A 11 -10.93 15.61 -5.59
C LYS A 11 -12.07 16.45 -6.18
N GLU A 12 -13.22 16.51 -5.52
CA GLU A 12 -14.34 17.35 -5.94
C GLU A 12 -13.96 18.83 -6.08
N LEU A 13 -13.16 19.34 -5.14
CA LEU A 13 -12.68 20.72 -5.19
C LEU A 13 -11.70 20.95 -6.35
N LEU A 14 -10.79 20.01 -6.61
CA LEU A 14 -9.87 20.06 -7.76
C LEU A 14 -10.64 19.98 -9.08
N ASP A 15 -11.59 19.06 -9.19
CA ASP A 15 -12.43 18.91 -10.39
C ASP A 15 -13.28 20.15 -10.64
N HIS A 16 -13.85 20.76 -9.57
CA HIS A 16 -14.61 22.01 -9.65
C HIS A 16 -13.75 23.15 -10.21
N HIS A 17 -12.49 23.25 -9.79
CA HIS A 17 -11.56 24.27 -10.28
C HIS A 17 -10.79 23.87 -11.55
N GLY A 18 -11.00 22.65 -12.08
CA GLY A 18 -10.34 22.14 -13.28
C GLY A 18 -8.84 21.86 -13.11
N ILE A 19 -8.37 21.65 -11.89
CA ILE A 19 -6.97 21.33 -11.58
C ILE A 19 -6.69 19.86 -11.88
N LYS A 20 -5.98 19.62 -12.97
CA LYS A 20 -5.64 18.24 -13.42
C LYS A 20 -4.19 17.86 -13.21
N LYS A 21 -3.32 18.79 -12.88
CA LYS A 21 -1.89 18.62 -12.70
C LYS A 21 -1.37 19.61 -11.67
N LEU A 22 -0.29 19.25 -11.01
CA LEU A 22 0.57 20.14 -10.26
C LEU A 22 1.93 20.24 -10.95
N TYR A 23 2.77 21.18 -10.53
CA TYR A 23 4.01 21.49 -11.23
C TYR A 23 5.19 21.63 -10.28
N HIS A 24 6.34 21.15 -10.69
CA HIS A 24 7.61 21.39 -10.01
C HIS A 24 8.66 21.83 -11.02
N PHE A 25 9.26 23.00 -10.80
CA PHE A 25 10.34 23.48 -11.65
C PHE A 25 11.70 23.00 -11.11
N THR A 26 12.58 22.60 -12.00
CA THR A 26 13.94 22.18 -11.67
C THR A 26 14.89 22.49 -12.84
N ASP A 27 16.18 22.25 -12.67
CA ASP A 27 17.12 22.29 -13.79
C ASP A 27 17.16 20.96 -14.53
N ARG A 28 17.37 20.98 -15.83
CA ARG A 28 17.51 19.78 -16.67
C ARG A 28 18.62 18.85 -16.19
N GLU A 29 19.69 19.39 -15.64
CA GLU A 29 20.81 18.60 -15.11
C GLU A 29 20.40 17.72 -13.92
N ASN A 30 19.34 18.08 -13.20
CA ASN A 30 18.82 17.28 -12.08
C ASN A 30 18.03 16.05 -12.52
N LEU A 31 17.55 16.01 -13.77
CA LEU A 31 16.63 14.96 -14.24
C LEU A 31 17.26 13.56 -14.12
N LYS A 32 18.56 13.44 -14.46
CA LYS A 32 19.26 12.17 -14.33
C LYS A 32 19.26 11.68 -12.88
N SER A 33 19.57 12.55 -11.92
CA SER A 33 19.56 12.20 -10.50
C SER A 33 18.15 11.82 -10.02
N ILE A 34 17.11 12.54 -10.46
CA ILE A 34 15.70 12.24 -10.13
C ILE A 34 15.32 10.84 -10.64
N ILE A 35 15.74 10.48 -11.86
CA ILE A 35 15.44 9.19 -12.47
C ILE A 35 16.23 8.06 -11.79
N ASP A 36 17.53 8.23 -11.60
CA ASP A 36 18.42 7.22 -11.02
C ASP A 36 18.03 6.88 -9.57
N ASN A 37 17.47 7.84 -8.83
CA ASN A 37 17.04 7.65 -7.44
C ASN A 37 15.53 7.31 -7.31
N GLY A 38 14.83 7.09 -8.42
CA GLY A 38 13.43 6.64 -8.40
C GLY A 38 12.40 7.71 -8.04
N GLY A 39 12.76 9.00 -8.01
CA GLY A 39 11.84 10.08 -7.70
C GLY A 39 12.49 11.41 -7.33
N LEU A 40 11.63 12.39 -7.07
CA LEU A 40 11.99 13.72 -6.64
C LEU A 40 11.94 13.79 -5.10
N TYR A 41 13.10 13.89 -4.46
CA TYR A 41 13.24 13.94 -3.01
C TYR A 41 13.26 15.36 -2.46
N SER A 42 12.85 15.54 -1.20
CA SER A 42 13.09 16.77 -0.47
C SER A 42 14.60 17.00 -0.33
N TRP A 43 15.01 18.26 -0.16
CA TRP A 43 16.44 18.54 -0.07
C TRP A 43 17.08 17.91 1.18
N ALA A 44 16.34 17.81 2.30
CA ALA A 44 16.83 17.14 3.50
C ALA A 44 16.98 15.62 3.32
N ASP A 45 16.04 14.98 2.59
CA ASP A 45 16.16 13.56 2.24
C ASP A 45 17.30 13.32 1.24
N CYS A 46 17.54 14.25 0.30
CA CYS A 46 18.71 14.18 -0.57
C CYS A 46 20.03 14.21 0.23
N GLU A 47 20.15 15.10 1.22
CA GLU A 47 21.32 15.14 2.10
C GLU A 47 21.47 13.84 2.91
N ALA A 48 20.40 13.36 3.53
CA ALA A 48 20.41 12.14 4.35
C ALA A 48 20.75 10.87 3.55
N LYS A 49 20.37 10.84 2.26
CA LYS A 49 20.60 9.70 1.36
C LYS A 49 21.82 9.87 0.45
N ASN A 50 22.57 10.96 0.59
CA ASN A 50 23.71 11.33 -0.29
C ASN A 50 23.30 11.43 -1.77
N ILE A 51 22.08 11.86 -2.07
CA ILE A 51 21.60 12.09 -3.43
C ILE A 51 22.15 13.43 -3.91
N VAL A 52 22.88 13.39 -5.03
CA VAL A 52 23.47 14.60 -5.62
C VAL A 52 22.39 15.42 -6.37
N ILE A 53 22.30 16.68 -6.06
CA ILE A 53 21.49 17.67 -6.79
C ILE A 53 22.46 18.59 -7.55
N PRO A 54 22.69 18.37 -8.86
CA PRO A 54 23.67 19.14 -9.63
C PRO A 54 23.38 20.65 -9.64
N LYS A 55 22.11 21.05 -9.74
CA LYS A 55 21.62 22.43 -9.75
C LYS A 55 20.51 22.62 -8.75
N ALA A 56 20.84 23.04 -7.54
CA ALA A 56 19.86 23.30 -6.50
C ALA A 56 19.03 24.56 -6.79
N GLY A 57 17.70 24.42 -6.95
CA GLY A 57 16.80 25.57 -7.15
C GLY A 57 16.68 26.47 -5.90
N GLY A 58 16.74 25.88 -4.68
CA GLY A 58 16.74 26.62 -3.41
C GLY A 58 18.15 27.04 -3.00
N GLY A 59 18.35 28.32 -2.66
CA GLY A 59 19.59 28.83 -2.06
C GLY A 59 19.64 28.67 -0.55
N ASP A 60 20.74 29.10 0.09
CA ASP A 60 20.96 28.97 1.55
C ASP A 60 19.88 29.67 2.37
N LEU A 61 19.39 30.83 1.92
CA LEU A 61 18.27 31.53 2.57
C LEU A 61 17.00 30.66 2.54
N SER A 62 16.66 30.06 1.41
CA SER A 62 15.50 29.17 1.29
C SER A 62 15.60 27.99 2.25
N ARG A 63 16.76 27.33 2.30
CA ARG A 63 17.03 26.20 3.21
C ARG A 63 16.95 26.61 4.68
N SER A 64 17.45 27.80 5.03
CA SER A 64 17.36 28.31 6.40
C SER A 64 15.91 28.58 6.83
N LEU A 65 15.10 29.13 5.94
CA LEU A 65 13.68 29.36 6.14
C LEU A 65 12.92 28.03 6.27
N ASP A 66 13.23 27.05 5.43
CA ASP A 66 12.64 25.71 5.52
C ASP A 66 12.94 25.05 6.87
N ARG A 67 14.17 25.16 7.37
CA ARG A 67 14.52 24.63 8.71
C ARG A 67 13.76 25.37 9.81
N ARG A 68 13.66 26.70 9.73
CA ARG A 68 12.90 27.50 10.71
C ARG A 68 11.46 27.03 10.83
N ASP A 69 10.84 26.73 9.71
CA ASP A 69 9.40 26.42 9.62
C ASP A 69 9.12 24.89 9.61
N ASN A 70 10.13 24.05 9.81
CA ASN A 70 10.09 22.57 9.78
C ASN A 70 9.54 22.04 8.44
N LEU A 71 9.95 22.64 7.33
CA LEU A 71 9.53 22.28 5.97
C LEU A 71 10.65 21.64 5.14
N GLN A 72 11.83 21.39 5.70
CA GLN A 72 13.01 20.83 5.02
C GLN A 72 12.75 19.44 4.41
N ASN A 73 11.80 18.67 4.98
CA ASN A 73 11.45 17.32 4.53
C ASN A 73 10.25 17.31 3.57
N TYR A 74 9.99 18.45 2.90
CA TYR A 74 8.88 18.53 1.94
C TYR A 74 9.39 18.90 0.56
N VAL A 75 8.88 18.20 -0.45
CA VAL A 75 8.98 18.58 -1.85
C VAL A 75 7.89 19.59 -2.13
N ARG A 76 8.26 20.74 -2.69
CA ARG A 76 7.33 21.80 -3.02
C ARG A 76 6.81 21.64 -4.45
N VAL A 77 5.51 21.63 -4.63
CA VAL A 77 4.85 21.65 -5.93
C VAL A 77 3.84 22.80 -5.98
N SER A 78 3.66 23.38 -7.15
CA SER A 78 2.80 24.53 -7.38
C SER A 78 1.60 24.17 -8.27
N PHE A 79 0.63 25.07 -8.34
CA PHE A 79 -0.52 24.96 -9.24
C PHE A 79 -0.26 25.60 -10.61
N THR A 80 0.84 26.32 -10.77
CA THR A 80 1.18 27.07 -11.98
C THR A 80 2.53 26.67 -12.55
N THR A 81 2.67 26.77 -13.88
CA THR A 81 3.95 26.63 -14.60
C THR A 81 4.79 27.91 -14.52
N GLU A 82 4.18 29.04 -14.23
CA GLU A 82 4.78 30.38 -14.22
C GLU A 82 5.18 30.85 -12.80
N HIS A 83 5.73 29.89 -12.00
CA HIS A 83 6.04 30.19 -10.60
C HIS A 83 7.13 31.26 -10.47
N PRO A 84 6.89 32.38 -9.74
CA PRO A 84 7.84 33.50 -9.65
C PRO A 84 9.22 33.12 -9.13
N MET A 85 9.30 32.13 -8.20
CA MET A 85 10.58 31.68 -7.65
C MET A 85 11.46 30.95 -8.68
N MET A 86 10.88 30.40 -9.75
CA MET A 86 11.66 29.86 -10.87
C MET A 86 12.46 30.98 -11.55
N TYR A 87 11.83 32.10 -11.84
CA TYR A 87 12.49 33.24 -12.46
C TYR A 87 13.57 33.87 -11.56
N VAL A 88 13.32 33.88 -10.23
CA VAL A 88 14.35 34.30 -9.26
C VAL A 88 15.56 33.39 -9.33
N ALA A 89 15.35 32.06 -9.29
CA ALA A 89 16.43 31.07 -9.38
C ALA A 89 17.20 31.17 -10.72
N MET A 90 16.52 31.47 -11.81
CA MET A 90 17.15 31.69 -13.13
C MET A 90 17.98 32.97 -13.15
N ASN A 91 17.46 34.08 -12.63
CA ASN A 91 18.17 35.36 -12.57
C ASN A 91 19.42 35.30 -11.68
N GLU A 92 19.38 34.47 -10.63
CA GLU A 92 20.53 34.19 -9.75
C GLU A 92 21.50 33.15 -10.31
N GLY A 93 21.23 32.56 -11.48
CA GLY A 93 22.06 31.56 -12.14
C GLY A 93 22.05 30.18 -11.45
N ARG A 94 21.15 29.94 -10.47
CA ARG A 94 20.98 28.64 -9.80
C ARG A 94 20.33 27.61 -10.72
N ILE A 95 19.41 28.05 -11.56
CA ILE A 95 18.79 27.26 -12.63
C ILE A 95 19.21 27.87 -13.97
N THR A 96 19.83 27.08 -14.83
CA THR A 96 20.34 27.53 -16.12
C THR A 96 19.56 26.96 -17.30
N ASN A 97 18.95 25.79 -17.12
CA ASN A 97 18.12 25.12 -18.12
C ASN A 97 16.82 24.61 -17.46
N PRO A 98 15.84 25.51 -17.24
CA PRO A 98 14.63 25.17 -16.48
C PRO A 98 13.79 24.13 -17.21
N VAL A 99 13.29 23.16 -16.47
CA VAL A 99 12.28 22.20 -16.90
C VAL A 99 11.14 22.19 -15.86
N ILE A 100 9.93 21.93 -16.33
CA ILE A 100 8.75 21.84 -15.49
C ILE A 100 8.29 20.38 -15.50
N LEU A 101 8.33 19.76 -14.32
CA LEU A 101 7.78 18.44 -14.08
C LEU A 101 6.28 18.58 -13.82
N GLU A 102 5.48 17.79 -14.52
CA GLU A 102 4.06 17.64 -14.30
C GLU A 102 3.84 16.56 -13.24
N ILE A 103 3.20 16.92 -12.14
CA ILE A 103 3.00 16.04 -10.99
C ILE A 103 1.52 15.63 -10.92
N ASP A 104 1.29 14.34 -10.69
CA ASP A 104 -0.03 13.77 -10.49
C ASP A 104 -0.70 14.41 -9.24
N PRO A 105 -1.90 15.00 -9.36
CA PRO A 105 -2.61 15.61 -8.23
C PRO A 105 -2.90 14.66 -7.07
N ASP A 106 -2.82 13.37 -7.29
CA ASP A 106 -3.01 12.37 -6.25
C ASP A 106 -2.06 12.53 -5.05
N VAL A 107 -0.93 13.25 -5.21
CA VAL A 107 -0.03 13.61 -4.08
C VAL A 107 -0.72 14.51 -3.04
N ILE A 108 -1.79 15.19 -3.41
CA ILE A 108 -2.61 16.03 -2.49
C ILE A 108 -3.29 15.16 -1.44
N TYR A 109 -3.62 13.91 -1.78
CA TYR A 109 -4.40 13.03 -0.90
C TYR A 109 -3.56 12.32 0.15
N ASP A 110 -2.24 12.45 0.11
CA ASP A 110 -1.37 11.82 1.08
C ASP A 110 -1.53 12.43 2.48
N THR A 111 -1.56 11.59 3.51
CA THR A 111 -1.88 12.00 4.88
C THR A 111 -0.94 13.04 5.47
N GLU A 112 0.33 13.04 5.05
CA GLU A 112 1.35 13.97 5.52
C GLU A 112 1.55 15.19 4.61
N THR A 113 0.82 15.28 3.49
CA THR A 113 0.86 16.43 2.61
C THR A 113 0.29 17.66 3.31
N LYS A 114 0.95 18.81 3.17
CA LYS A 114 0.48 20.10 3.65
C LYS A 114 0.16 21.03 2.48
N TYR A 115 -0.58 22.06 2.76
CA TYR A 115 -1.05 23.05 1.81
C TYR A 115 -0.68 24.44 2.33
N ALA A 116 -0.20 25.28 1.45
CA ALA A 116 0.10 26.68 1.75
C ALA A 116 -0.69 27.59 0.81
N ASP A 117 -1.41 28.57 1.35
CA ASP A 117 -2.20 29.53 0.57
C ASP A 117 -1.34 30.48 -0.30
N ARG A 118 -0.04 30.51 -0.05
CA ARG A 118 1.00 31.28 -0.76
C ARG A 118 2.35 30.59 -0.59
N ASN A 119 3.47 31.20 -0.96
CA ASN A 119 4.78 30.62 -0.65
C ASN A 119 4.89 30.30 0.85
N ALA A 120 5.13 29.05 1.20
CA ALA A 120 5.00 28.51 2.55
C ALA A 120 5.95 29.16 3.59
N THR A 121 7.06 29.75 3.15
CA THR A 121 8.01 30.43 4.05
C THR A 121 7.80 31.95 4.11
N ARG A 122 6.82 32.48 3.39
CA ARG A 122 6.47 33.89 3.42
C ARG A 122 5.75 34.25 4.72
N ASN A 123 6.05 35.42 5.28
CA ASN A 123 5.34 35.91 6.46
C ASN A 123 3.82 35.97 6.20
N GLY A 124 3.05 35.42 7.15
CA GLY A 124 1.59 35.35 7.05
C GLY A 124 1.06 34.22 6.17
N ALA A 125 1.88 33.28 5.73
CA ALA A 125 1.41 32.08 5.04
C ALA A 125 0.62 31.19 6.00
N ASN A 126 -0.56 30.73 5.55
CA ASN A 126 -1.30 29.66 6.23
C ASN A 126 -0.79 28.32 5.72
N VAL A 127 -0.14 27.55 6.58
CA VAL A 127 0.38 26.23 6.25
C VAL A 127 -0.26 25.19 7.16
N GLY A 128 -0.99 24.25 6.59
CA GLY A 128 -1.64 23.20 7.35
C GLY A 128 -1.92 21.97 6.52
N GLY A 129 -2.35 20.89 7.20
CA GLY A 129 -2.55 19.59 6.57
C GLY A 129 -4.01 19.15 6.51
N SER A 130 -4.97 19.95 6.90
CA SER A 130 -6.41 19.61 6.87
C SER A 130 -7.06 19.97 5.53
N PHE A 131 -8.27 19.45 5.31
CA PHE A 131 -9.08 19.90 4.16
C PHE A 131 -9.45 21.39 4.26
N ASP A 132 -9.65 21.88 5.49
CA ASP A 132 -9.92 23.30 5.71
C ASP A 132 -8.71 24.20 5.34
N ASP A 133 -7.50 23.70 5.53
CA ASP A 133 -6.30 24.40 5.04
C ASP A 133 -6.21 24.37 3.51
N PHE A 134 -6.59 23.25 2.88
CA PHE A 134 -6.64 23.17 1.43
C PHE A 134 -7.67 24.13 0.82
N LYS A 135 -8.81 24.32 1.46
CA LYS A 135 -9.82 25.30 1.02
C LYS A 135 -9.37 26.78 1.08
N LYS A 136 -8.30 27.08 1.83
CA LYS A 136 -7.73 28.43 1.90
C LYS A 136 -6.92 28.80 0.65
N ILE A 137 -6.67 27.83 -0.25
CA ILE A 137 -6.02 28.11 -1.53
C ILE A 137 -6.96 28.95 -2.39
N HIS A 138 -6.46 30.06 -2.86
CA HIS A 138 -7.17 30.96 -3.78
C HIS A 138 -7.07 30.39 -5.21
N PHE A 139 -7.95 29.44 -5.54
CA PHE A 139 -7.90 28.70 -6.82
C PHE A 139 -8.02 29.58 -8.05
N ASP A 140 -8.69 30.73 -7.96
CA ASP A 140 -8.77 31.67 -9.08
C ASP A 140 -7.44 32.41 -9.27
N ALA A 141 -6.73 32.74 -8.20
CA ALA A 141 -5.41 33.33 -8.27
C ALA A 141 -4.39 32.36 -8.89
N VAL A 142 -4.36 31.11 -8.49
CA VAL A 142 -3.40 30.09 -9.02
C VAL A 142 -3.68 29.72 -10.49
N LYS A 143 -4.88 29.96 -11.00
CA LYS A 143 -5.26 29.76 -12.41
C LYS A 143 -4.95 30.97 -13.31
N ALA A 144 -4.59 32.08 -12.76
CA ALA A 144 -4.18 33.26 -13.55
C ALA A 144 -3.03 32.86 -14.48
N ARG A 145 -2.99 33.47 -15.66
CA ARG A 145 -1.94 33.15 -16.63
C ARG A 145 -0.56 33.59 -16.16
N LYS A 146 -0.50 34.77 -15.51
CA LYS A 146 0.72 35.32 -14.94
C LYS A 146 0.44 36.02 -13.61
N HIS A 147 1.43 36.02 -12.75
CA HIS A 147 1.41 36.70 -11.47
C HIS A 147 1.01 38.20 -11.59
N PHE A 148 1.44 38.89 -12.64
CA PHE A 148 1.17 40.33 -12.87
C PHE A 148 -0.25 40.62 -13.39
N ASP A 149 -1.00 39.60 -13.77
CA ASP A 149 -2.40 39.74 -14.20
C ASP A 149 -3.36 39.90 -13.00
N LEU A 150 -2.83 39.71 -11.79
CA LEU A 150 -3.57 39.76 -10.52
C LEU A 150 -3.39 41.15 -9.85
N GLU A 151 -4.41 41.54 -9.09
CA GLU A 151 -4.31 42.71 -8.21
C GLU A 151 -3.20 42.48 -7.15
N PRO A 152 -2.54 43.56 -6.68
CA PRO A 152 -1.38 43.42 -5.76
C PRO A 152 -1.66 42.56 -4.51
N GLU A 153 -2.89 42.62 -3.97
CA GLU A 153 -3.30 41.86 -2.79
C GLU A 153 -3.45 40.39 -3.08
N GLU A 154 -3.76 40.01 -4.33
CA GLU A 154 -3.95 38.62 -4.75
C GLU A 154 -2.65 37.96 -5.25
N GLN A 155 -1.67 38.76 -5.68
CA GLN A 155 -0.39 38.23 -6.20
C GLN A 155 0.33 37.25 -5.29
N PRO A 156 0.32 37.37 -3.94
CA PRO A 156 0.91 36.38 -3.07
C PRO A 156 0.28 34.97 -3.22
N PHE A 157 -1.01 34.88 -3.46
CA PHE A 157 -1.75 33.61 -3.56
C PHE A 157 -1.48 32.87 -4.87
N PHE A 158 -0.95 33.54 -5.90
CA PHE A 158 -0.44 32.87 -7.10
C PHE A 158 0.68 31.86 -6.80
N GLN A 159 1.37 32.03 -5.69
CA GLN A 159 2.46 31.16 -5.22
C GLN A 159 1.99 30.11 -4.21
N ALA A 160 0.71 29.76 -4.21
CA ALA A 160 0.23 28.66 -3.37
C ALA A 160 0.96 27.35 -3.68
N GLU A 161 1.23 26.57 -2.65
CA GLU A 161 2.05 25.38 -2.72
C GLU A 161 1.36 24.15 -2.09
N VAL A 162 1.61 23.00 -2.67
CA VAL A 162 1.40 21.70 -2.06
C VAL A 162 2.76 21.17 -1.61
N LEU A 163 2.86 20.78 -0.36
CA LEU A 163 4.08 20.34 0.30
C LEU A 163 3.99 18.83 0.50
N VAL A 164 4.65 18.06 -0.36
CA VAL A 164 4.63 16.59 -0.34
C VAL A 164 5.76 16.07 0.55
N LYS A 165 5.42 15.26 1.55
CA LYS A 165 6.38 14.76 2.54
C LYS A 165 7.41 13.82 1.90
N ASN A 166 8.67 14.02 2.22
CA ASN A 166 9.86 13.25 1.87
C ASN A 166 10.16 13.19 0.38
N TYR A 167 9.33 12.58 -0.47
CA TYR A 167 9.61 12.44 -1.90
C TYR A 167 8.35 12.20 -2.75
N ILE A 168 8.48 12.46 -4.05
CA ILE A 168 7.50 12.16 -5.08
C ILE A 168 8.10 11.08 -5.99
N PRO A 169 7.53 9.86 -6.03
CA PRO A 169 8.06 8.78 -6.85
C PRO A 169 7.89 9.05 -8.35
N LEU A 170 8.75 8.46 -9.18
CA LEU A 170 8.76 8.68 -10.65
C LEU A 170 7.42 8.45 -11.32
N ASN A 171 6.63 7.49 -10.86
CA ASN A 171 5.30 7.19 -11.41
C ASN A 171 4.25 8.28 -11.13
N ARG A 172 4.58 9.27 -10.29
CA ARG A 172 3.78 10.47 -10.05
C ARG A 172 4.28 11.69 -10.83
N ILE A 173 5.34 11.53 -11.64
CA ILE A 173 5.88 12.58 -12.54
C ILE A 173 5.41 12.25 -13.96
N LEU A 174 4.33 12.89 -14.39
CA LEU A 174 3.55 12.50 -15.57
C LEU A 174 4.30 12.69 -16.90
N ASN A 175 5.24 13.63 -16.96
CA ASN A 175 5.97 13.99 -18.17
C ASN A 175 7.46 13.64 -18.16
N ILE A 176 7.92 12.83 -17.20
CA ILE A 176 9.35 12.53 -17.05
C ILE A 176 9.97 11.91 -18.33
N GLY A 177 9.18 11.13 -19.08
CA GLY A 177 9.59 10.52 -20.35
C GLY A 177 9.83 11.51 -21.50
N ASN A 178 9.29 12.73 -21.40
CA ASN A 178 9.38 13.72 -22.49
C ASN A 178 10.75 14.41 -22.59
N PHE A 179 11.63 14.18 -21.62
CA PHE A 179 12.93 14.86 -21.55
C PHE A 179 14.07 14.10 -22.23
N GLY A 180 13.80 12.96 -22.89
CA GLY A 180 14.78 12.19 -23.68
C GLY A 180 15.74 11.35 -22.85
N PHE A 181 15.45 11.12 -21.57
CA PHE A 181 16.19 10.16 -20.75
C PHE A 181 15.57 8.78 -20.86
N SER A 182 16.42 7.74 -20.84
CA SER A 182 15.95 6.37 -20.69
C SER A 182 15.40 6.20 -19.26
N ILE A 183 14.08 6.17 -19.16
CA ILE A 183 13.43 5.83 -17.90
C ILE A 183 13.60 4.31 -17.70
N PRO A 184 13.93 3.82 -16.50
CA PRO A 184 13.95 2.38 -16.23
C PRO A 184 12.67 1.74 -16.76
N SER A 185 12.79 0.65 -17.50
CA SER A 185 11.66 0.05 -18.25
C SER A 185 10.45 -0.27 -17.35
N ALA A 186 10.69 -0.51 -16.07
CA ALA A 186 9.67 -0.63 -15.03
C ALA A 186 8.75 0.62 -14.92
N THR A 187 9.34 1.81 -14.96
CA THR A 187 8.58 3.08 -14.81
C THR A 187 7.78 3.44 -16.06
N GLN A 188 8.34 3.17 -17.26
CA GLN A 188 7.61 3.40 -18.53
C GLN A 188 6.38 2.50 -18.66
N LYS A 189 6.49 1.23 -18.23
CA LYS A 189 5.37 0.28 -18.25
C LYS A 189 4.26 0.67 -17.25
N MET A 190 4.60 1.30 -16.11
CA MET A 190 3.61 1.76 -15.14
C MET A 190 2.79 2.95 -15.62
N GLN A 191 3.32 3.82 -16.50
CA GLN A 191 2.58 4.99 -17.02
C GLN A 191 1.50 4.62 -18.06
N SER A 192 1.61 3.44 -18.68
CA SER A 192 0.72 2.99 -19.77
C SER A 192 -0.28 1.90 -19.37
N LYS A 193 -0.12 1.27 -18.21
CA LYS A 193 -0.97 0.16 -17.75
C LYS A 193 -1.89 0.59 -16.61
N ILE A 194 -3.12 0.15 -16.68
CA ILE A 194 -4.00 0.14 -15.51
C ILE A 194 -3.36 -0.84 -14.50
N PRO A 195 -3.03 -0.40 -13.27
CA PRO A 195 -2.36 -1.27 -12.31
C PRO A 195 -3.25 -2.43 -11.86
N TYR A 196 -2.63 -3.50 -11.37
CA TYR A 196 -3.24 -4.75 -10.89
C TYR A 196 -4.03 -5.49 -11.99
N THR A 197 -3.51 -5.50 -13.21
CA THR A 197 -4.12 -6.17 -14.37
C THR A 197 -3.24 -7.27 -14.97
N ALA A 198 -2.01 -7.43 -14.48
CA ALA A 198 -1.12 -8.46 -14.95
C ALA A 198 -1.75 -9.85 -14.79
N GLN A 199 -1.59 -10.68 -15.81
CA GLN A 199 -2.05 -12.06 -15.74
C GLN A 199 -1.04 -12.90 -14.94
N ILE A 200 -1.56 -13.73 -14.04
CA ILE A 200 -0.76 -14.68 -13.29
C ILE A 200 -0.58 -15.93 -14.15
N THR A 201 0.66 -16.20 -14.51
CA THR A 201 1.08 -17.33 -15.35
C THR A 201 2.30 -18.02 -14.75
N ARG A 202 2.76 -19.13 -15.33
CA ARG A 202 4.03 -19.76 -14.93
C ARG A 202 5.25 -18.84 -15.13
N ALA A 203 5.21 -17.97 -16.15
CA ALA A 203 6.28 -17.03 -16.43
C ALA A 203 6.23 -15.79 -15.55
N THR A 204 5.05 -15.42 -15.10
CA THR A 204 4.76 -14.23 -14.29
C THR A 204 3.96 -14.64 -13.04
N PRO A 205 4.56 -15.39 -12.09
CA PRO A 205 3.88 -15.77 -10.85
C PRO A 205 3.63 -14.55 -9.95
N THR A 206 2.84 -14.73 -8.91
CA THR A 206 2.76 -13.77 -7.80
C THR A 206 3.09 -14.44 -6.48
N ALA A 207 3.31 -13.66 -5.42
CA ALA A 207 3.60 -14.19 -4.11
C ALA A 207 2.48 -13.88 -3.10
N PHE A 208 2.23 -14.86 -2.20
CA PHE A 208 1.40 -14.70 -1.02
C PHE A 208 2.25 -14.91 0.23
N ILE A 209 2.19 -13.97 1.18
CA ILE A 209 2.84 -14.11 2.48
C ILE A 209 1.79 -14.03 3.57
N PHE A 210 1.65 -15.10 4.34
CA PHE A 210 0.82 -15.12 5.54
C PHE A 210 1.68 -14.75 6.75
N LEU A 211 1.27 -13.73 7.52
CA LEU A 211 1.88 -13.35 8.79
C LEU A 211 0.91 -13.74 9.90
N LEU A 212 1.33 -14.67 10.76
CA LEU A 212 0.47 -15.28 11.78
C LEU A 212 0.95 -14.88 13.16
N ASP A 213 0.06 -14.31 13.93
CA ASP A 213 0.31 -13.99 15.32
C ASP A 213 0.34 -15.28 16.14
N HIS A 214 1.50 -15.57 16.73
CA HIS A 214 1.75 -16.71 17.62
C HIS A 214 1.98 -16.28 19.07
N SER A 215 1.52 -15.07 19.44
CA SER A 215 1.58 -14.60 20.82
C SER A 215 0.63 -15.35 21.75
N VAL A 216 0.89 -15.26 23.04
CA VAL A 216 0.09 -15.95 24.08
C VAL A 216 -1.37 -15.49 24.09
N SER A 217 -1.67 -14.27 23.65
CA SER A 217 -3.05 -13.75 23.55
C SER A 217 -3.91 -14.58 22.59
N MET A 218 -3.30 -15.27 21.62
CA MET A 218 -3.98 -16.15 20.66
C MET A 218 -4.51 -17.46 21.28
N ARG A 219 -4.30 -17.72 22.59
CA ARG A 219 -4.98 -18.77 23.37
C ARG A 219 -6.42 -18.45 23.69
N ARG A 220 -6.81 -17.15 23.61
CA ARG A 220 -8.19 -16.77 23.87
C ARG A 220 -9.15 -17.49 22.93
N LYS A 221 -10.36 -17.75 23.43
CA LYS A 221 -11.41 -18.42 22.66
C LYS A 221 -12.05 -17.48 21.64
N THR A 222 -12.40 -18.05 20.51
CA THR A 222 -13.20 -17.40 19.46
C THR A 222 -14.17 -18.40 18.87
N LEU A 223 -15.23 -17.90 18.26
CA LEU A 223 -16.22 -18.71 17.56
C LEU A 223 -15.89 -18.78 16.07
N LEU A 224 -15.58 -19.96 15.55
CA LEU A 224 -15.37 -20.18 14.12
C LEU A 224 -16.40 -21.18 13.58
N ASN A 225 -17.30 -20.72 12.70
CA ASN A 225 -18.39 -21.54 12.14
C ASN A 225 -19.27 -22.25 13.20
N GLY A 226 -19.47 -21.63 14.35
CA GLY A 226 -20.24 -22.17 15.46
C GLY A 226 -19.47 -23.12 16.38
N GLU A 227 -18.18 -23.33 16.16
CA GLU A 227 -17.30 -24.10 17.04
C GLU A 227 -16.46 -23.16 17.91
N ASP A 228 -16.48 -23.38 19.24
CA ASP A 228 -15.63 -22.67 20.19
C ASP A 228 -14.23 -23.29 20.20
N MET A 229 -13.22 -22.48 19.84
CA MET A 229 -11.82 -22.92 19.78
C MET A 229 -10.85 -21.79 20.13
N GLU A 230 -9.58 -22.11 20.31
CA GLU A 230 -8.55 -21.07 20.45
C GLU A 230 -8.36 -20.29 19.15
N MET A 231 -8.09 -18.98 19.26
CA MET A 231 -7.84 -18.13 18.07
C MET A 231 -6.68 -18.67 17.22
N SER A 232 -5.60 -19.19 17.86
CA SER A 232 -4.49 -19.83 17.16
C SER A 232 -4.92 -21.04 16.31
N GLU A 233 -5.86 -21.84 16.83
CA GLU A 233 -6.43 -22.98 16.09
C GLU A 233 -7.30 -22.51 14.94
N ALA A 234 -8.14 -21.50 15.17
CA ALA A 234 -8.96 -20.90 14.13
C ALA A 234 -8.10 -20.34 12.98
N VAL A 235 -7.02 -19.64 13.30
CA VAL A 235 -6.05 -19.12 12.31
C VAL A 235 -5.42 -20.26 11.52
N ALA A 236 -4.90 -21.28 12.19
CA ALA A 236 -4.28 -22.42 11.50
C ALA A 236 -5.26 -23.12 10.56
N ARG A 237 -6.51 -23.35 10.98
CA ARG A 237 -7.56 -23.94 10.12
C ARG A 237 -7.87 -23.06 8.91
N ILE A 238 -7.98 -21.75 9.10
CA ILE A 238 -8.25 -20.78 8.05
C ILE A 238 -7.12 -20.81 7.01
N VAL A 239 -5.88 -20.67 7.46
CA VAL A 239 -4.72 -20.57 6.56
C VAL A 239 -4.47 -21.87 5.81
N ASN A 240 -4.55 -23.04 6.47
CA ASN A 240 -4.45 -24.34 5.79
C ASN A 240 -5.50 -24.48 4.68
N ARG A 241 -6.75 -24.06 4.94
CA ARG A 241 -7.80 -24.10 3.92
C ARG A 241 -7.47 -23.16 2.76
N GLN A 242 -6.97 -21.95 3.04
CA GLN A 242 -6.59 -20.98 2.01
C GLN A 242 -5.44 -21.49 1.14
N ILE A 243 -4.41 -22.05 1.76
CA ILE A 243 -3.31 -22.69 1.03
C ILE A 243 -3.84 -23.80 0.13
N ASN A 244 -4.74 -24.67 0.65
CA ASN A 244 -5.34 -25.72 -0.15
C ASN A 244 -6.12 -25.17 -1.37
N GLU A 245 -6.91 -24.11 -1.20
CA GLU A 245 -7.63 -23.46 -2.31
C GLU A 245 -6.66 -22.89 -3.36
N LEU A 246 -5.54 -22.27 -2.93
CA LEU A 246 -4.51 -21.80 -3.85
C LEU A 246 -3.86 -22.96 -4.62
N VAL A 247 -3.52 -24.06 -3.95
CA VAL A 247 -2.97 -25.26 -4.59
C VAL A 247 -3.96 -25.83 -5.61
N LEU A 248 -5.24 -25.98 -5.23
CA LEU A 248 -6.28 -26.51 -6.12
C LEU A 248 -6.46 -25.67 -7.38
N ARG A 249 -6.34 -24.35 -7.29
CA ARG A 249 -6.38 -23.43 -8.46
C ARG A 249 -5.22 -23.64 -9.43
N CYS A 250 -4.10 -24.15 -8.93
CA CYS A 250 -2.91 -24.46 -9.74
C CYS A 250 -3.01 -25.80 -10.47
N ILE A 251 -3.94 -26.69 -10.08
CA ILE A 251 -4.08 -28.02 -10.66
C ILE A 251 -4.91 -27.93 -11.95
N LYS A 252 -4.31 -28.29 -13.08
CA LYS A 252 -5.01 -28.45 -14.35
C LYS A 252 -4.58 -29.75 -15.04
N SER A 253 -5.53 -30.61 -15.33
CA SER A 253 -5.31 -31.88 -16.09
C SER A 253 -4.17 -32.73 -15.55
N ASN A 254 -4.08 -32.97 -14.24
CA ASN A 254 -3.03 -33.71 -13.52
C ASN A 254 -1.67 -33.01 -13.40
N GLU A 255 -1.52 -31.78 -13.90
CA GLU A 255 -0.32 -30.99 -13.76
C GLU A 255 -0.54 -29.88 -12.73
N VAL A 256 0.44 -29.61 -11.86
CA VAL A 256 0.43 -28.46 -10.97
C VAL A 256 1.22 -27.34 -11.63
N ARG A 257 0.58 -26.19 -11.80
CA ARG A 257 1.19 -25.02 -12.42
C ARG A 257 1.70 -24.07 -11.35
N HIS A 258 2.91 -23.58 -11.53
CA HIS A 258 3.55 -22.64 -10.61
C HIS A 258 2.99 -21.22 -10.87
N TYR A 259 1.83 -20.92 -10.29
CA TYR A 259 1.23 -19.60 -10.36
C TYR A 259 1.54 -18.73 -9.15
N PHE A 260 1.89 -19.36 -8.02
CA PHE A 260 2.09 -18.69 -6.75
C PHE A 260 3.36 -19.16 -6.07
N ASP A 261 4.03 -18.23 -5.38
CA ASP A 261 5.03 -18.51 -4.35
C ASP A 261 4.39 -18.19 -3.00
N ILE A 262 4.31 -19.16 -2.10
CA ILE A 262 3.59 -19.02 -0.83
C ILE A 262 4.58 -19.10 0.31
N ALA A 263 4.54 -18.12 1.23
CA ALA A 263 5.29 -18.14 2.47
C ALA A 263 4.34 -18.00 3.67
N VAL A 264 4.68 -18.68 4.77
CA VAL A 264 3.98 -18.54 6.04
C VAL A 264 4.99 -18.18 7.12
N ILE A 265 4.82 -17.03 7.74
CA ILE A 265 5.67 -16.51 8.81
C ILE A 265 4.87 -16.48 10.09
N GLY A 266 5.31 -17.23 11.09
CA GLY A 266 4.85 -17.08 12.47
C GLY A 266 5.68 -16.03 13.20
N TYR A 267 5.06 -15.24 14.07
CA TYR A 267 5.77 -14.28 14.87
C TYR A 267 5.19 -14.17 16.29
N GLY A 268 6.05 -13.80 17.21
CA GLY A 268 5.79 -13.52 18.61
C GLY A 268 6.99 -12.78 19.15
N ASP A 269 7.85 -13.44 19.94
CA ASP A 269 9.14 -12.90 20.39
C ASP A 269 10.14 -12.71 19.23
N ARG A 270 9.99 -13.51 18.20
CA ARG A 270 10.77 -13.46 16.95
C ARG A 270 9.90 -13.94 15.79
N SER A 271 10.31 -13.63 14.58
CA SER A 271 9.65 -14.14 13.35
C SER A 271 10.42 -15.35 12.81
N TYR A 272 9.69 -16.30 12.24
CA TYR A 272 10.23 -17.56 11.69
C TYR A 272 9.30 -18.15 10.62
N SER A 273 9.81 -19.08 9.80
CA SER A 273 9.00 -19.86 8.87
C SER A 273 8.08 -20.79 9.66
N ALA A 274 6.78 -20.71 9.44
CA ALA A 274 5.77 -21.47 10.19
C ALA A 274 5.37 -22.81 9.54
N TRP A 275 6.04 -23.22 8.48
CA TRP A 275 5.82 -24.51 7.86
C TRP A 275 6.20 -25.66 8.81
N ASN A 276 5.43 -26.75 8.76
CA ASN A 276 5.70 -27.95 9.52
C ASN A 276 6.11 -29.14 8.61
N GLY A 277 6.75 -30.14 9.19
CA GLY A 277 7.14 -31.37 8.51
C GLY A 277 8.25 -31.16 7.49
N ALA A 278 8.10 -31.71 6.28
CA ALA A 278 9.13 -31.66 5.24
C ALA A 278 9.42 -30.24 4.72
N LEU A 279 8.53 -29.29 4.98
CA LEU A 279 8.67 -27.89 4.56
C LEU A 279 9.23 -26.98 5.65
N GLU A 280 9.57 -27.51 6.82
CA GLU A 280 10.11 -26.72 7.93
C GLU A 280 11.33 -25.91 7.51
N GLY A 281 11.35 -24.63 7.91
CA GLY A 281 12.44 -23.69 7.61
C GLY A 281 12.49 -23.18 6.17
N ARG A 282 11.56 -23.59 5.28
CA ARG A 282 11.47 -23.04 3.92
C ARG A 282 10.89 -21.63 3.96
N ASP A 283 11.40 -20.76 3.10
CA ASP A 283 10.88 -19.41 2.91
C ASP A 283 9.62 -19.47 2.03
N PHE A 284 9.79 -19.40 0.72
CA PHE A 284 8.71 -19.64 -0.25
C PHE A 284 8.60 -21.11 -0.62
N VAL A 285 7.38 -21.57 -0.83
CA VAL A 285 7.03 -22.91 -1.25
C VAL A 285 6.08 -22.83 -2.44
N SER A 286 6.37 -23.62 -3.48
CA SER A 286 5.54 -23.69 -4.68
C SER A 286 4.29 -24.56 -4.47
N PRO A 287 3.23 -24.40 -5.30
CA PRO A 287 2.05 -25.25 -5.24
C PRO A 287 2.34 -26.75 -5.44
N GLU A 288 3.36 -27.08 -6.21
CA GLU A 288 3.79 -28.48 -6.41
C GLU A 288 4.40 -29.06 -5.14
N GLU A 289 5.33 -28.32 -4.51
CA GLU A 289 5.92 -28.74 -3.22
C GLU A 289 4.85 -28.89 -2.13
N LEU A 290 3.85 -27.97 -2.08
CA LEU A 290 2.74 -28.06 -1.13
C LEU A 290 1.88 -29.30 -1.37
N ARG A 291 1.52 -29.62 -2.63
CA ARG A 291 0.77 -30.83 -2.98
C ARG A 291 1.49 -32.08 -2.50
N ASP A 292 2.81 -32.13 -2.72
CA ASP A 292 3.60 -33.35 -2.51
C ASP A 292 4.07 -33.52 -1.06
N ASN A 293 4.09 -32.44 -0.27
CA ASN A 293 4.60 -32.45 1.09
C ASN A 293 3.59 -31.92 2.13
N PRO A 294 2.38 -32.47 2.23
CA PRO A 294 1.48 -32.11 3.31
C PRO A 294 2.05 -32.60 4.65
N TYR A 295 1.93 -31.77 5.69
CA TYR A 295 2.32 -32.16 7.04
C TYR A 295 1.35 -33.20 7.63
N LYS A 296 0.04 -32.98 7.48
CA LYS A 296 -1.00 -33.90 7.93
C LYS A 296 -2.16 -33.95 6.93
N LYS A 297 -2.81 -35.11 6.86
CA LYS A 297 -4.09 -35.31 6.19
C LYS A 297 -5.09 -35.82 7.21
N ILE A 298 -6.21 -35.11 7.37
CA ILE A 298 -7.23 -35.44 8.37
C ILE A 298 -8.55 -35.67 7.64
N THR A 299 -9.15 -36.83 7.84
CA THR A 299 -10.50 -37.08 7.34
C THR A 299 -11.52 -36.57 8.36
N VAL A 300 -12.36 -35.60 7.92
CA VAL A 300 -13.43 -35.04 8.74
C VAL A 300 -14.78 -35.36 8.11
N LYS A 301 -15.80 -35.56 8.95
CA LYS A 301 -17.18 -35.74 8.50
C LYS A 301 -17.83 -34.35 8.42
N GLU A 302 -18.18 -33.91 7.23
CA GLU A 302 -18.93 -32.67 7.02
C GLU A 302 -20.40 -32.96 6.72
N GLU A 303 -21.29 -32.31 7.46
CA GLU A 303 -22.73 -32.35 7.22
C GLU A 303 -23.14 -31.33 6.16
N LYS A 304 -23.68 -31.78 5.04
CA LYS A 304 -24.22 -30.90 4.01
C LYS A 304 -25.74 -31.01 3.98
N LYS A 305 -26.44 -29.93 4.32
CA LYS A 305 -27.89 -29.83 4.15
C LYS A 305 -28.23 -29.77 2.67
N THR A 306 -29.01 -30.74 2.20
CA THR A 306 -29.52 -30.79 0.84
C THR A 306 -31.07 -30.69 0.87
N ARG A 307 -31.69 -30.46 -0.28
CA ARG A 307 -33.17 -30.45 -0.39
C ARG A 307 -33.82 -31.79 0.02
N LYS A 308 -33.02 -32.89 0.08
CA LYS A 308 -33.48 -34.25 0.43
C LYS A 308 -33.07 -34.69 1.84
N GLY A 309 -32.48 -33.80 2.64
CA GLY A 309 -32.01 -34.09 4.02
C GLY A 309 -30.53 -33.78 4.20
N THR A 310 -30.02 -34.06 5.41
CA THR A 310 -28.61 -33.88 5.75
C THR A 310 -27.79 -35.08 5.24
N VAL A 311 -26.78 -34.82 4.45
CA VAL A 311 -25.83 -35.86 3.96
C VAL A 311 -24.51 -35.62 4.67
N VAL A 312 -23.99 -36.67 5.32
CA VAL A 312 -22.65 -36.69 5.90
C VAL A 312 -21.67 -37.16 4.85
N LYS A 313 -20.68 -36.34 4.54
CA LYS A 313 -19.62 -36.64 3.58
C LYS A 313 -18.28 -36.65 4.33
N GLU A 314 -17.46 -37.68 4.13
CA GLU A 314 -16.07 -37.64 4.54
C GLU A 314 -15.27 -36.78 3.57
N VAL A 315 -14.57 -35.77 4.14
CA VAL A 315 -13.73 -34.81 3.38
C VAL A 315 -12.32 -34.86 3.95
N GLU A 316 -11.34 -35.06 3.08
CA GLU A 316 -9.92 -34.98 3.48
C GLU A 316 -9.54 -33.51 3.60
N LYS A 317 -9.05 -33.09 4.77
CA LYS A 317 -8.46 -31.80 5.03
C LYS A 317 -6.94 -31.93 5.12
N VAL A 318 -6.26 -31.11 4.36
CA VAL A 318 -4.80 -31.09 4.30
C VAL A 318 -4.27 -29.95 5.18
N GLN A 319 -3.19 -30.21 5.90
CA GLN A 319 -2.53 -29.24 6.77
C GLN A 319 -1.04 -29.17 6.46
N TRP A 320 -0.51 -27.95 6.48
CA TRP A 320 0.92 -27.63 6.34
C TRP A 320 1.45 -26.87 7.56
N ILE A 321 0.56 -26.27 8.35
CA ILE A 321 0.88 -25.52 9.57
C ILE A 321 0.01 -25.99 10.73
N GLU A 322 0.54 -25.88 11.95
CA GLU A 322 -0.19 -26.12 13.20
C GLU A 322 -0.47 -24.81 13.94
N ALA A 323 -1.45 -24.87 14.85
CA ALA A 323 -1.73 -23.78 15.78
C ALA A 323 -0.50 -23.56 16.68
N ASN A 324 -0.15 -22.29 16.89
CA ASN A 324 0.92 -21.91 17.80
C ASN A 324 0.56 -20.61 18.54
N HIS A 325 0.93 -20.56 19.83
CA HIS A 325 0.68 -19.43 20.72
C HIS A 325 1.75 -19.35 21.82
N THR A 326 3.00 -19.65 21.48
CA THR A 326 4.10 -19.78 22.46
C THR A 326 4.86 -18.48 22.69
N GLY A 327 4.66 -17.45 21.86
CA GLY A 327 5.34 -16.16 21.98
C GLY A 327 4.82 -15.36 23.17
N SER A 328 5.72 -14.84 24.03
CA SER A 328 5.36 -13.94 25.14
C SER A 328 5.08 -12.53 24.70
N TRP A 329 5.60 -12.11 23.54
CA TRP A 329 5.50 -10.80 22.93
C TRP A 329 4.81 -10.87 21.57
N THR A 330 4.42 -9.71 21.06
CA THR A 330 3.76 -9.56 19.74
C THR A 330 4.49 -8.49 18.94
N HIS A 331 5.54 -8.90 18.23
CA HIS A 331 6.45 -8.00 17.52
C HIS A 331 6.06 -7.85 16.04
N PHE A 332 5.09 -6.99 15.70
CA PHE A 332 4.71 -6.73 14.31
C PHE A 332 5.87 -6.29 13.43
N HIS A 333 6.75 -5.42 13.98
CA HIS A 333 7.90 -4.90 13.24
C HIS A 333 8.82 -6.01 12.72
N THR A 334 9.09 -7.05 13.54
CA THR A 334 9.94 -8.18 13.12
C THR A 334 9.28 -9.03 12.03
N ALA A 335 7.94 -9.20 12.09
CA ALA A 335 7.19 -9.90 11.06
C ALA A 335 7.22 -9.14 9.73
N PHE A 336 7.05 -7.80 9.77
CA PHE A 336 7.11 -6.96 8.58
C PHE A 336 8.53 -6.90 7.99
N GLU A 337 9.57 -6.85 8.81
CA GLU A 337 10.96 -6.95 8.34
C GLU A 337 11.26 -8.30 7.70
N HIS A 338 10.73 -9.39 8.26
CA HIS A 338 10.89 -10.73 7.66
C HIS A 338 10.20 -10.80 6.30
N ALA A 339 8.94 -10.36 6.21
CA ALA A 339 8.21 -10.29 4.95
C ALA A 339 8.94 -9.44 3.92
N LYS A 340 9.50 -8.28 4.34
CA LYS A 340 10.27 -7.41 3.45
C LYS A 340 11.50 -8.11 2.87
N ARG A 341 12.28 -8.82 3.68
CA ARG A 341 13.45 -9.58 3.20
C ARG A 341 13.07 -10.64 2.16
N LEU A 342 11.95 -11.35 2.39
CA LEU A 342 11.47 -12.33 1.42
C LEU A 342 11.03 -11.67 0.11
N LEU A 343 10.33 -10.55 0.21
CA LEU A 343 9.88 -9.82 -0.97
C LEU A 343 11.02 -9.14 -1.73
N ASP A 344 12.03 -8.59 -1.05
CA ASP A 344 13.22 -8.02 -1.69
C ASP A 344 13.88 -9.07 -2.60
N LYS A 345 14.08 -10.29 -2.09
CA LYS A 345 14.62 -11.42 -2.85
C LYS A 345 13.71 -11.85 -3.99
N TRP A 346 12.40 -12.01 -3.71
CA TRP A 346 11.43 -12.41 -4.73
C TRP A 346 11.33 -11.39 -5.86
N MET A 347 11.34 -10.09 -5.54
CA MET A 347 11.31 -9.02 -6.53
C MET A 347 12.59 -8.94 -7.36
N GLU A 348 13.75 -9.22 -6.76
CA GLU A 348 15.01 -9.31 -7.48
C GLU A 348 14.98 -10.45 -8.51
N GLU A 349 14.46 -11.62 -8.14
CA GLU A 349 14.31 -12.80 -9.02
C GLU A 349 13.28 -12.57 -10.15
N HIS A 350 12.37 -11.61 -9.99
CA HIS A 350 11.29 -11.33 -10.93
C HIS A 350 11.30 -9.90 -11.49
N HIS A 351 12.41 -9.16 -11.36
CA HIS A 351 12.52 -7.75 -11.70
C HIS A 351 12.26 -7.45 -13.19
N ASP A 352 12.51 -8.40 -14.07
CA ASP A 352 12.34 -8.33 -15.53
C ASP A 352 10.95 -8.78 -16.01
N LYS A 353 10.07 -9.19 -15.08
CA LYS A 353 8.75 -9.76 -15.39
C LYS A 353 7.61 -8.82 -15.01
N ASP A 354 6.54 -8.89 -15.76
CA ASP A 354 5.30 -8.18 -15.46
C ASP A 354 4.45 -8.98 -14.47
N CYS A 355 4.99 -9.24 -13.28
CA CYS A 355 4.28 -9.99 -12.25
C CYS A 355 3.19 -9.15 -11.60
N TYR A 356 2.06 -9.80 -11.27
CA TYR A 356 1.04 -9.24 -10.38
C TYR A 356 1.68 -8.96 -8.99
N PRO A 357 1.36 -7.82 -8.34
CA PRO A 357 1.99 -7.48 -7.07
C PRO A 357 1.73 -8.52 -5.98
N PRO A 358 2.74 -8.84 -5.16
CA PRO A 358 2.58 -9.70 -4.01
C PRO A 358 1.51 -9.21 -3.02
N THR A 359 0.87 -10.17 -2.37
CA THR A 359 -0.14 -9.90 -1.34
C THR A 359 0.32 -10.47 0.00
N ILE A 360 0.32 -9.62 1.03
CA ILE A 360 0.58 -9.99 2.42
C ILE A 360 -0.75 -10.09 3.16
N ILE A 361 -0.97 -11.18 3.88
CA ILE A 361 -2.17 -11.42 4.69
C ILE A 361 -1.71 -11.57 6.14
N HIS A 362 -1.94 -10.54 6.94
CA HIS A 362 -1.57 -10.48 8.34
C HIS A 362 -2.78 -10.78 9.22
N ILE A 363 -2.69 -11.78 10.07
CA ILE A 363 -3.77 -12.26 10.93
C ILE A 363 -3.34 -12.16 12.39
N THR A 364 -4.08 -11.39 13.19
CA THR A 364 -3.73 -11.04 14.58
C THR A 364 -4.96 -10.65 15.39
N ASP A 365 -4.83 -10.66 16.73
CA ASP A 365 -5.80 -10.04 17.64
C ASP A 365 -5.59 -8.51 17.79
N GLY A 366 -4.63 -7.96 17.06
CA GLY A 366 -4.35 -6.52 16.99
C GLY A 366 -3.52 -5.96 18.13
N GLN A 367 -3.24 -6.73 19.16
CA GLN A 367 -2.41 -6.31 20.29
C GLN A 367 -0.93 -6.49 19.93
N TYR A 368 -0.18 -5.41 19.89
CA TYR A 368 1.26 -5.47 19.63
C TYR A 368 2.06 -4.71 20.67
N ASN A 369 3.33 -5.08 20.82
CA ASN A 369 4.28 -4.50 21.76
C ASN A 369 5.71 -4.57 21.16
N GLY A 370 6.69 -4.12 21.93
CA GLY A 370 8.11 -4.19 21.54
C GLY A 370 8.56 -3.13 20.54
N ALA A 371 7.63 -2.31 20.01
CA ALA A 371 7.95 -1.18 19.14
C ALA A 371 6.91 -0.06 19.31
N ALA A 372 7.32 1.18 19.03
CA ALA A 372 6.41 2.31 19.00
C ALA A 372 5.44 2.22 17.79
N LYS A 373 4.26 2.82 17.92
CA LYS A 373 3.27 2.83 16.84
C LYS A 373 3.84 3.37 15.53
N ASP A 374 4.61 4.45 15.60
CA ASP A 374 5.19 5.08 14.40
C ASP A 374 6.21 4.17 13.72
N GLU A 375 6.97 3.37 14.48
CA GLU A 375 7.91 2.38 13.95
C GLU A 375 7.17 1.26 13.21
N VAL A 376 6.13 0.70 13.81
CA VAL A 376 5.28 -0.32 13.18
C VAL A 376 4.64 0.22 11.91
N GLN A 377 4.13 1.46 11.96
CA GLN A 377 3.54 2.14 10.80
C GLN A 377 4.58 2.35 9.69
N GLN A 378 5.81 2.72 10.04
CA GLN A 378 6.89 2.88 9.09
C GLN A 378 7.18 1.56 8.36
N LYS A 379 7.32 0.44 9.11
CA LYS A 379 7.56 -0.89 8.52
C LYS A 379 6.43 -1.34 7.60
N ALA A 380 5.18 -1.12 7.99
CA ALA A 380 4.03 -1.38 7.12
C ALA A 380 4.06 -0.52 5.85
N ASN A 381 4.45 0.75 5.95
CA ASN A 381 4.57 1.64 4.80
C ASN A 381 5.73 1.23 3.87
N GLU A 382 6.85 0.75 4.42
CA GLU A 382 7.96 0.17 3.63
C GLU A 382 7.45 -1.00 2.78
N LEU A 383 6.70 -1.94 3.35
CA LEU A 383 6.09 -3.05 2.61
C LEU A 383 5.11 -2.56 1.52
N LYS A 384 4.19 -1.67 1.88
CA LYS A 384 3.19 -1.12 0.94
C LYS A 384 3.80 -0.25 -0.16
N SER A 385 5.04 0.22 0.00
CA SER A 385 5.77 0.97 -1.02
C SER A 385 6.55 0.09 -2.00
N MET A 386 6.80 -1.17 -1.67
CA MET A 386 7.38 -2.13 -2.61
C MET A 386 6.43 -2.35 -3.78
N PHE A 387 6.96 -2.56 -4.97
CA PHE A 387 6.11 -2.63 -6.18
C PHE A 387 6.69 -3.54 -7.25
N THR A 388 5.82 -4.09 -8.07
CA THR A 388 6.12 -4.70 -9.37
C THR A 388 5.74 -3.74 -10.49
N ASN A 389 5.98 -4.12 -11.74
CA ASN A 389 5.54 -3.35 -12.90
C ASN A 389 4.00 -3.16 -12.98
N ASP A 390 3.22 -3.89 -12.20
CA ASP A 390 1.75 -3.87 -12.23
C ASP A 390 1.11 -3.21 -11.00
N GLY A 391 1.89 -2.84 -9.98
CA GLY A 391 1.37 -2.12 -8.81
C GLY A 391 2.14 -2.39 -7.52
N ASN A 392 1.67 -1.79 -6.44
CA ASN A 392 2.28 -1.91 -5.12
C ASN A 392 1.85 -3.21 -4.41
N VAL A 393 2.70 -3.69 -3.51
CA VAL A 393 2.37 -4.76 -2.57
C VAL A 393 1.11 -4.40 -1.79
N LEU A 394 0.20 -5.37 -1.64
CA LEU A 394 -1.02 -5.21 -0.86
C LEU A 394 -0.85 -5.85 0.52
N LEU A 395 -1.10 -5.09 1.58
CA LEU A 395 -1.12 -5.55 2.95
C LEU A 395 -2.56 -5.60 3.45
N PHE A 396 -3.08 -6.82 3.62
CA PHE A 396 -4.38 -7.09 4.24
C PHE A 396 -4.18 -7.38 5.72
N ASN A 397 -4.97 -6.75 6.59
CA ASN A 397 -5.01 -7.04 8.02
C ASN A 397 -6.33 -7.69 8.39
N ILE A 398 -6.27 -8.85 9.02
CA ILE A 398 -7.42 -9.59 9.54
C ILE A 398 -7.34 -9.56 11.05
N HIS A 399 -8.29 -8.83 11.65
CA HIS A 399 -8.44 -8.73 13.09
C HIS A 399 -9.37 -9.81 13.61
N ILE A 400 -8.87 -10.69 14.44
CA ILE A 400 -9.66 -11.71 15.13
C ILE A 400 -9.88 -11.27 16.56
N THR A 401 -11.14 -11.23 17.01
CA THR A 401 -11.46 -10.88 18.39
C THR A 401 -12.06 -12.07 19.14
N PRO A 402 -11.92 -12.11 20.48
CA PRO A 402 -12.53 -13.16 21.30
C PRO A 402 -14.04 -12.99 21.44
N ASN A 403 -14.60 -11.85 21.03
CA ASN A 403 -16.00 -11.50 21.20
C ASN A 403 -16.80 -11.83 19.93
N GLU A 404 -18.11 -12.07 20.09
CA GLU A 404 -19.09 -12.20 18.99
C GLU A 404 -19.40 -10.85 18.33
N GLU A 405 -18.37 -10.04 18.06
CA GLU A 405 -18.58 -8.81 17.29
C GLU A 405 -18.98 -9.17 15.84
N PRO A 406 -19.92 -8.42 15.25
CA PRO A 406 -20.33 -8.70 13.89
C PRO A 406 -19.15 -8.58 12.93
N ALA A 407 -19.08 -9.50 11.95
CA ALA A 407 -18.05 -9.48 10.92
C ALA A 407 -18.15 -8.19 10.12
N LEU A 408 -17.01 -7.50 9.99
CA LEU A 408 -16.86 -6.31 9.16
C LEU A 408 -15.77 -6.53 8.14
N THR A 409 -16.07 -6.28 6.87
CA THR A 409 -15.10 -6.42 5.78
C THR A 409 -14.99 -5.16 4.98
N PHE A 410 -13.78 -4.86 4.54
CA PHE A 410 -13.49 -3.71 3.69
C PHE A 410 -14.07 -2.40 4.25
N PRO A 411 -13.72 -2.00 5.50
CA PRO A 411 -14.16 -0.72 6.03
C PRO A 411 -13.65 0.43 5.15
N LYS A 412 -14.48 1.43 4.96
CA LYS A 412 -14.11 2.65 4.24
C LYS A 412 -13.56 3.73 5.16
N SER A 413 -13.83 3.63 6.46
CA SER A 413 -13.37 4.58 7.46
C SER A 413 -13.21 3.93 8.84
N LYS A 414 -12.52 4.63 9.76
CA LYS A 414 -12.29 4.17 11.14
C LYS A 414 -13.56 4.19 11.98
N GLU A 415 -14.53 5.00 11.62
CA GLU A 415 -15.81 5.12 12.32
C GLU A 415 -16.60 3.82 12.25
N GLU A 416 -16.44 3.05 11.16
CA GLU A 416 -17.06 1.72 11.00
C GLU A 416 -16.50 0.68 11.98
N LEU A 417 -15.33 0.94 12.59
CA LEU A 417 -14.64 0.02 13.51
C LEU A 417 -15.03 0.22 14.99
N GLY A 418 -16.01 1.09 15.27
CA GLY A 418 -16.44 1.39 16.65
C GLY A 418 -15.28 1.95 17.50
N ASP A 419 -15.20 1.53 18.77
CA ASP A 419 -14.24 2.06 19.74
C ASP A 419 -12.94 1.23 19.85
N SER A 420 -12.81 0.16 19.08
CA SER A 420 -11.64 -0.71 19.11
C SER A 420 -10.38 0.02 18.64
N ARG A 421 -9.46 0.32 19.58
CA ARG A 421 -8.16 0.93 19.29
C ARG A 421 -7.33 0.03 18.36
N TYR A 422 -7.30 -1.26 18.63
CA TYR A 422 -6.50 -2.22 17.85
C TYR A 422 -7.01 -2.36 16.42
N ALA A 423 -8.32 -2.39 16.22
CA ALA A 423 -8.90 -2.37 14.88
C ALA A 423 -8.55 -1.08 14.12
N LYS A 424 -8.57 0.08 14.80
CA LYS A 424 -8.17 1.36 14.20
C LYS A 424 -6.68 1.41 13.85
N ASP A 425 -5.82 0.83 14.68
CA ASP A 425 -4.39 0.71 14.39
C ASP A 425 -4.16 -0.20 13.16
N LEU A 426 -4.80 -1.36 13.09
CA LEU A 426 -4.73 -2.25 11.93
C LEU A 426 -5.28 -1.61 10.65
N PHE A 427 -6.30 -0.76 10.77
CA PHE A 427 -6.79 0.01 9.63
C PHE A 427 -5.72 0.93 9.04
N ASP A 428 -4.94 1.62 9.89
CA ASP A 428 -3.82 2.48 9.47
C ASP A 428 -2.71 1.68 8.78
N LEU A 429 -2.45 0.47 9.25
CA LEU A 429 -1.45 -0.42 8.67
C LEU A 429 -1.89 -0.97 7.31
N SER A 430 -3.18 -1.13 7.07
CA SER A 430 -3.73 -1.79 5.87
C SER A 430 -3.50 -1.00 4.59
N SER A 431 -3.45 -1.68 3.47
CA SER A 431 -3.47 -1.04 2.15
C SER A 431 -4.84 -0.46 1.83
N LEU A 432 -4.86 0.69 1.16
CA LEU A 432 -6.07 1.19 0.53
C LEU A 432 -6.22 0.49 -0.83
N LEU A 433 -7.32 -0.25 -1.01
CA LEU A 433 -7.56 -1.04 -2.20
C LEU A 433 -7.78 -0.15 -3.44
N PRO A 434 -7.21 -0.49 -4.59
CA PRO A 434 -7.53 0.14 -5.86
C PRO A 434 -9.01 0.02 -6.21
N LEU A 435 -9.59 1.03 -6.87
CA LEU A 435 -11.02 1.05 -7.23
C LEU A 435 -11.46 -0.15 -8.08
N ARG A 436 -10.56 -0.73 -8.88
CA ARG A 436 -10.86 -1.93 -9.66
C ARG A 436 -11.34 -3.14 -8.84
N TYR A 437 -11.03 -3.17 -7.53
CA TYR A 437 -11.53 -4.22 -6.64
C TYR A 437 -12.98 -3.99 -6.20
N ASN A 438 -13.54 -2.80 -6.46
CA ASN A 438 -14.88 -2.46 -6.00
C ASN A 438 -15.95 -3.34 -6.62
N ASP A 439 -15.78 -3.82 -7.87
CA ASP A 439 -16.71 -4.76 -8.49
C ASP A 439 -16.84 -6.06 -7.67
N GLU A 440 -15.72 -6.56 -7.14
CA GLU A 440 -15.72 -7.74 -6.29
C GLU A 440 -16.20 -7.43 -4.87
N ILE A 441 -15.83 -6.26 -4.32
CA ILE A 441 -16.31 -5.79 -3.03
C ILE A 441 -17.82 -5.59 -3.04
N CYS A 442 -18.39 -5.04 -4.12
CA CYS A 442 -19.83 -4.85 -4.29
C CYS A 442 -20.61 -6.19 -4.35
N LYS A 443 -19.97 -7.29 -4.74
CA LYS A 443 -20.57 -8.63 -4.66
C LYS A 443 -20.66 -9.16 -3.22
N VAL A 444 -19.85 -8.62 -2.33
CA VAL A 444 -19.74 -9.04 -0.92
C VAL A 444 -20.57 -8.16 0.01
N LYS A 445 -20.56 -6.87 -0.22
CA LYS A 445 -21.31 -5.88 0.56
C LYS A 445 -21.92 -4.81 -0.35
N SER A 446 -23.10 -4.32 0.03
CA SER A 446 -23.68 -3.18 -0.66
C SER A 446 -22.88 -1.93 -0.37
N THR A 447 -22.22 -1.37 -1.38
CA THR A 447 -21.40 -0.16 -1.28
C THR A 447 -21.38 0.59 -2.61
N ASP A 448 -21.00 1.88 -2.54
CA ASP A 448 -20.83 2.71 -3.73
C ASP A 448 -19.53 2.27 -4.45
N PRO A 449 -19.56 1.95 -5.75
CA PRO A 449 -18.38 1.58 -6.53
C PRO A 449 -17.28 2.64 -6.59
N SER A 450 -17.61 3.90 -6.33
CA SER A 450 -16.64 5.01 -6.33
C SER A 450 -15.84 5.14 -5.03
N VAL A 451 -16.27 4.47 -3.95
CA VAL A 451 -15.65 4.55 -2.63
C VAL A 451 -14.51 3.56 -2.51
N ARG A 452 -13.33 4.01 -2.06
CA ARG A 452 -12.21 3.13 -1.76
C ARG A 452 -12.37 2.48 -0.40
N HIS A 453 -11.94 1.23 -0.32
CA HIS A 453 -12.01 0.40 0.85
C HIS A 453 -10.61 0.05 1.38
N SER A 454 -10.48 -0.10 2.69
CA SER A 454 -9.28 -0.64 3.30
C SER A 454 -9.20 -2.16 3.10
N ALA A 455 -8.01 -2.67 2.85
CA ALA A 455 -7.69 -4.10 2.82
C ALA A 455 -7.73 -4.67 4.25
N MET A 456 -8.89 -4.64 4.87
CA MET A 456 -9.07 -5.05 6.27
C MET A 456 -10.36 -5.85 6.48
N ALA A 457 -10.30 -6.77 7.43
CA ALA A 457 -11.48 -7.47 7.96
C ALA A 457 -11.40 -7.60 9.47
N VAL A 458 -12.57 -7.59 10.13
CA VAL A 458 -12.74 -7.89 11.55
C VAL A 458 -13.66 -9.09 11.66
N ASN A 459 -13.28 -10.11 12.41
CA ASN A 459 -14.07 -11.34 12.65
C ASN A 459 -14.70 -11.95 11.38
N ALA A 460 -14.01 -11.82 10.25
CA ALA A 460 -14.48 -12.41 9.01
C ALA A 460 -14.50 -13.94 9.11
N ASP A 461 -15.62 -14.53 8.72
CA ASP A 461 -15.73 -15.98 8.62
C ASP A 461 -14.86 -16.55 7.46
N MET A 462 -14.75 -17.86 7.43
CA MET A 462 -13.98 -18.58 6.39
C MET A 462 -14.40 -18.22 4.97
N THR A 463 -15.70 -18.08 4.74
CA THR A 463 -16.25 -17.76 3.42
C THR A 463 -15.86 -16.35 2.99
N MET A 464 -15.85 -15.42 3.93
CA MET A 464 -15.47 -14.05 3.70
C MET A 464 -13.95 -13.90 3.45
N LEU A 465 -13.13 -14.66 4.18
CA LEU A 465 -11.67 -14.69 3.97
C LEU A 465 -11.30 -15.26 2.60
N ILE A 466 -12.02 -16.29 2.14
CA ILE A 466 -11.87 -16.79 0.76
C ILE A 466 -12.19 -15.69 -0.25
N LYS A 467 -13.27 -14.96 -0.06
CA LYS A 467 -13.64 -13.84 -0.94
C LYS A 467 -12.63 -12.69 -0.88
N LEU A 468 -12.06 -12.39 0.30
CA LEU A 468 -10.96 -11.43 0.46
C LEU A 468 -9.76 -11.82 -0.39
N MET A 469 -9.40 -13.10 -0.38
CA MET A 469 -8.31 -13.60 -1.20
C MET A 469 -8.67 -13.67 -2.68
N ASP A 470 -9.92 -13.98 -3.03
CA ASP A 470 -10.40 -13.91 -4.41
C ASP A 470 -10.30 -12.48 -4.97
N ILE A 471 -10.51 -11.48 -4.14
CA ILE A 471 -10.29 -10.08 -4.48
C ILE A 471 -8.80 -9.80 -4.68
N GLY A 472 -7.93 -10.35 -3.83
CA GLY A 472 -6.46 -10.25 -3.97
C GLY A 472 -5.87 -11.15 -5.05
N THR A 473 -6.62 -12.15 -5.54
CA THR A 473 -6.21 -13.05 -6.62
C THR A 473 -7.07 -12.75 -7.84
N PRO A 474 -6.57 -12.03 -8.84
CA PRO A 474 -7.38 -11.74 -10.02
C PRO A 474 -7.86 -13.03 -10.68
N THR A 475 -9.08 -13.01 -11.19
CA THR A 475 -9.66 -14.01 -12.08
C THR A 475 -8.84 -14.22 -13.38
N ASN A 476 -7.73 -13.52 -13.50
CA ASN A 476 -6.79 -13.53 -14.60
C ASN A 476 -5.84 -14.74 -14.61
N ILE A 477 -6.15 -15.81 -13.87
CA ILE A 477 -5.55 -17.11 -14.17
C ILE A 477 -6.04 -17.51 -15.54
N SER A 478 -5.23 -17.24 -16.57
CA SER A 478 -5.63 -17.49 -17.93
C SER A 478 -6.08 -18.95 -18.08
N SER A 479 -7.36 -19.15 -18.40
CA SER A 479 -7.85 -20.38 -19.00
C SER A 479 -7.34 -20.42 -20.45
N SER A 480 -6.00 -20.38 -20.63
CA SER A 480 -5.41 -20.69 -21.93
C SER A 480 -5.75 -22.15 -22.23
N LYS A 481 -6.62 -22.31 -23.24
CA LYS A 481 -6.95 -23.57 -23.89
C LYS A 481 -5.69 -24.30 -24.37
#